data_60e082eab8f0ec2019491e07551ad8f2
#
_entry.id   60e082eab8f0ec2019491e07551ad8f2
#
_cell.length_a   1.000
_cell.length_b   1.000
_cell.length_c   1.000
_cell.angle_alpha   90.00
_cell.angle_beta   90.00
_cell.angle_gamma   90.00
#
_symmetry.space_group_name_H-M   'P 1'
#
loop_
_entity.id
_entity.type
_entity.pdbx_description
1 polymer ?
#
loop_
_entity_poly.entity_id
_entity_poly.type
_entity_poly.pdbx_seq_one_letter_code
_entity_poly.pdbx_strand_id
1 'polypeptide(L)'
;MKKYLKKLNAMAGKGNLQFVSGRSHRKEQLQKDIEDLRAALSKMKEYETQLHICGNRNSYSKTDHDATFMHMKDDHMMNGQQKPAYNLQHAVNSGFLVDVGIFPNPTDVLTLKPFLEQMKSNLPFHFTRLVADAGYESEENLKYLETKNIQAYIKPSNYEQIGTKKFEAQIGKKENMRYDAEKDCYICHNGKLIVKTKTARVKTASGYTREETHYLCRGKEKVLAESVLYAMAHNLGRLHCRIQNDKLDLHLYELKTDATGAA
;
A
#
# COMPACT_ATOMS: atom_id res chain seq x y z
N MET A 1 20.99 -13.71 20.92
CA MET A 1 22.21 -13.95 20.13
C MET A 1 23.49 -13.59 20.87
N LYS A 2 23.74 -12.36 21.33
CA LYS A 2 24.97 -11.96 22.06
C LYS A 2 25.30 -12.86 23.27
N LYS A 3 24.30 -13.20 24.09
CA LYS A 3 24.44 -14.10 25.26
C LYS A 3 24.85 -15.52 24.85
N TYR A 4 24.33 -16.00 23.72
CA TYR A 4 24.65 -17.31 23.18
C TYR A 4 26.07 -17.36 22.61
N LEU A 5 26.48 -16.34 21.85
CA LEU A 5 27.86 -16.19 21.36
C LEU A 5 28.87 -16.18 22.51
N LYS A 6 28.55 -15.50 23.63
CA LYS A 6 29.41 -15.50 24.83
C LYS A 6 29.57 -16.92 25.41
N LYS A 7 28.49 -17.73 25.42
CA LYS A 7 28.57 -19.14 25.86
C LYS A 7 29.43 -19.99 24.94
N LEU A 8 29.25 -19.87 23.61
CA LEU A 8 30.06 -20.63 22.64
C LEU A 8 31.55 -20.27 22.72
N ASN A 9 31.87 -18.98 22.85
CA ASN A 9 33.26 -18.55 23.05
C ASN A 9 33.85 -19.10 24.35
N ALA A 10 33.08 -19.18 25.44
CA ALA A 10 33.53 -19.79 26.69
C ALA A 10 33.77 -21.31 26.56
N MET A 11 32.94 -22.00 25.77
CA MET A 11 33.13 -23.43 25.45
C MET A 11 34.39 -23.64 24.60
N ALA A 12 34.61 -22.79 23.60
CA ALA A 12 35.82 -22.83 22.76
C ALA A 12 37.10 -22.60 23.59
N GLY A 13 37.07 -21.67 24.57
CA GLY A 13 38.17 -21.45 25.49
C GLY A 13 38.45 -22.64 26.45
N LYS A 14 37.41 -23.25 26.95
CA LYS A 14 37.55 -24.44 27.81
C LYS A 14 38.09 -25.65 27.04
N GLY A 15 37.69 -25.80 25.77
CA GLY A 15 38.16 -26.87 24.87
C GLY A 15 39.50 -26.61 24.20
N ASN A 16 40.18 -25.52 24.52
CA ASN A 16 41.43 -25.06 23.85
C ASN A 16 41.34 -25.09 22.32
N LEU A 17 40.16 -24.70 21.75
CA LEU A 17 39.91 -24.70 20.33
C LEU A 17 40.84 -23.70 19.62
N GLN A 18 41.69 -24.21 18.72
CA GLN A 18 42.47 -23.38 17.83
C GLN A 18 41.67 -23.06 16.58
N PHE A 19 41.43 -21.75 16.37
CA PHE A 19 40.71 -21.27 15.19
C PHE A 19 41.60 -21.41 13.95
N VAL A 20 41.14 -22.21 12.98
CA VAL A 20 41.86 -22.41 11.71
C VAL A 20 41.21 -21.61 10.59
N SER A 21 42.03 -21.10 9.68
CA SER A 21 41.60 -20.34 8.50
C SER A 21 42.28 -20.88 7.23
N GLY A 22 41.62 -20.66 6.06
CA GLY A 22 42.13 -21.08 4.77
C GLY A 22 41.44 -22.32 4.20
N ARG A 23 41.62 -22.54 2.88
CA ARG A 23 40.92 -23.59 2.12
C ARG A 23 41.36 -25.01 2.48
N SER A 24 42.57 -25.17 3.03
CA SER A 24 43.17 -26.49 3.33
C SER A 24 42.88 -27.01 4.74
N HIS A 25 42.21 -26.21 5.58
CA HIS A 25 41.94 -26.56 6.98
C HIS A 25 40.48 -26.88 7.20
N ARG A 26 40.19 -28.05 7.80
CA ARG A 26 38.84 -28.43 8.20
C ARG A 26 38.48 -27.75 9.52
N LYS A 27 37.53 -26.81 9.47
CA LYS A 27 37.02 -26.13 10.66
C LYS A 27 36.16 -27.08 11.50
N GLU A 28 36.33 -27.04 12.80
CA GLU A 28 35.43 -27.74 13.73
C GLU A 28 34.03 -27.10 13.74
N GLN A 29 33.00 -27.87 14.12
CA GLN A 29 31.62 -27.39 14.14
C GLN A 29 31.43 -26.18 15.05
N LEU A 30 32.07 -26.20 16.23
CA LEU A 30 32.00 -25.08 17.17
C LEU A 30 32.57 -23.77 16.61
N GLN A 31 33.67 -23.87 15.83
CA GLN A 31 34.24 -22.70 15.14
C GLN A 31 33.24 -22.14 14.10
N LYS A 32 32.63 -23.02 13.29
CA LYS A 32 31.62 -22.60 12.29
C LYS A 32 30.45 -21.89 12.96
N ASP A 33 29.91 -22.45 14.02
CA ASP A 33 28.76 -21.88 14.75
C ASP A 33 29.11 -20.50 15.32
N ILE A 34 30.34 -20.31 15.84
CA ILE A 34 30.81 -18.98 16.32
C ILE A 34 30.96 -17.99 15.16
N GLU A 35 31.53 -18.41 14.04
CA GLU A 35 31.68 -17.56 12.85
C GLU A 35 30.33 -17.13 12.28
N ASP A 36 29.39 -18.09 12.15
CA ASP A 36 28.04 -17.85 11.65
C ASP A 36 27.25 -16.89 12.57
N LEU A 37 27.37 -17.05 13.87
CA LEU A 37 26.75 -16.14 14.83
C LEU A 37 27.37 -14.74 14.81
N ARG A 38 28.67 -14.63 14.62
CA ARG A 38 29.35 -13.33 14.46
C ARG A 38 28.88 -12.64 13.18
N ALA A 39 28.82 -13.37 12.07
CA ALA A 39 28.32 -12.88 10.79
C ALA A 39 26.86 -12.41 10.90
N ALA A 40 26.00 -13.21 11.53
CA ALA A 40 24.60 -12.87 11.77
C ALA A 40 24.45 -11.62 12.64
N LEU A 41 25.23 -11.49 13.72
CA LEU A 41 25.23 -10.30 14.57
C LEU A 41 25.71 -9.04 13.84
N SER A 42 26.73 -9.17 12.98
CA SER A 42 27.20 -8.07 12.14
C SER A 42 26.10 -7.60 11.16
N LYS A 43 25.45 -8.54 10.47
CA LYS A 43 24.31 -8.23 9.59
C LYS A 43 23.14 -7.59 10.34
N MET A 44 22.81 -8.07 11.54
CA MET A 44 21.77 -7.45 12.36
C MET A 44 22.08 -5.97 12.65
N LYS A 45 23.32 -5.65 13.01
CA LYS A 45 23.72 -4.25 13.25
C LYS A 45 23.62 -3.41 11.97
N GLU A 46 24.03 -3.99 10.84
CA GLU A 46 23.89 -3.33 9.55
C GLU A 46 22.43 -3.03 9.24
N TYR A 47 21.54 -4.01 9.42
CA TYR A 47 20.10 -3.82 9.21
C TYR A 47 19.47 -2.81 10.18
N GLU A 48 19.89 -2.81 11.45
CA GLU A 48 19.47 -1.78 12.42
C GLU A 48 19.86 -0.37 11.95
N THR A 49 21.08 -0.20 11.44
CA THR A 49 21.54 1.07 10.86
C THR A 49 20.73 1.46 9.62
N GLN A 50 20.48 0.50 8.71
CA GLN A 50 19.70 0.75 7.51
C GLN A 50 18.25 1.11 7.84
N LEU A 51 17.63 0.46 8.82
CA LEU A 51 16.30 0.78 9.29
C LEU A 51 16.25 2.18 9.93
N HIS A 52 17.28 2.56 10.67
CA HIS A 52 17.38 3.90 11.25
C HIS A 52 17.45 4.98 10.17
N ILE A 53 18.26 4.78 9.12
CA ILE A 53 18.36 5.69 7.97
C ILE A 53 17.02 5.75 7.20
N CYS A 54 16.38 4.59 7.00
CA CYS A 54 15.11 4.51 6.28
C CYS A 54 13.99 5.26 7.03
N GLY A 55 13.94 5.16 8.36
CA GLY A 55 12.89 5.73 9.19
C GLY A 55 11.51 5.22 8.80
N ASN A 56 10.56 6.12 8.58
CA ASN A 56 9.18 5.80 8.18
C ASN A 56 9.00 5.67 6.65
N ARG A 57 10.08 5.74 5.88
CA ARG A 57 10.06 5.62 4.41
C ARG A 57 10.11 4.15 4.00
N ASN A 58 9.60 3.84 2.81
CA ASN A 58 9.67 2.48 2.26
C ASN A 58 11.04 2.14 1.66
N SER A 59 11.85 3.15 1.37
CA SER A 59 13.17 2.98 0.75
C SER A 59 14.03 4.22 0.96
N TYR A 60 15.33 4.06 0.75
CA TYR A 60 16.29 5.17 0.69
C TYR A 60 17.40 4.83 -0.31
N SER A 61 18.08 5.84 -0.84
CA SER A 61 19.24 5.65 -1.70
C SER A 61 20.52 5.48 -0.91
N LYS A 62 21.41 4.58 -1.32
CA LYS A 62 22.72 4.39 -0.67
C LYS A 62 23.67 5.57 -0.88
N THR A 63 23.49 6.32 -1.96
CA THR A 63 24.31 7.49 -2.31
C THR A 63 23.76 8.78 -1.73
N ASP A 64 22.45 8.85 -1.49
CA ASP A 64 21.75 9.98 -0.93
C ASP A 64 20.68 9.45 0.04
N HIS A 65 21.02 9.43 1.32
CA HIS A 65 20.19 8.83 2.36
C HIS A 65 18.84 9.52 2.55
N ASP A 66 18.70 10.76 2.13
CA ASP A 66 17.47 11.54 2.25
C ASP A 66 16.52 11.30 1.08
N ALA A 67 17.05 10.87 -0.08
CA ALA A 67 16.24 10.55 -1.26
C ALA A 67 15.50 9.21 -1.11
N THR A 68 14.27 9.19 -1.63
CA THR A 68 13.42 7.99 -1.69
C THR A 68 13.25 7.53 -3.13
N PHE A 69 13.18 6.22 -3.35
CA PHE A 69 12.88 5.69 -4.68
C PHE A 69 11.42 5.96 -5.04
N MET A 70 11.18 6.63 -6.15
CA MET A 70 9.86 6.96 -6.65
C MET A 70 9.78 6.87 -8.18
N HIS A 71 8.57 6.66 -8.69
CA HIS A 71 8.31 6.68 -10.12
C HIS A 71 8.42 8.11 -10.65
N MET A 72 9.17 8.28 -11.71
CA MET A 72 9.28 9.57 -12.39
C MET A 72 8.09 9.79 -13.31
N LYS A 73 7.60 11.04 -13.41
CA LYS A 73 6.53 11.40 -14.36
C LYS A 73 6.96 11.16 -15.80
N ASP A 74 8.20 11.45 -16.11
CA ASP A 74 8.81 11.28 -17.44
C ASP A 74 9.56 9.95 -17.54
N ASP A 75 8.82 8.85 -17.53
CA ASP A 75 9.37 7.52 -17.80
C ASP A 75 9.35 7.24 -19.31
N HIS A 76 10.34 7.79 -20.02
CA HIS A 76 10.48 7.63 -21.47
C HIS A 76 10.59 6.17 -21.93
N MET A 77 11.06 5.29 -21.03
CA MET A 77 11.22 3.85 -21.33
C MET A 77 9.96 3.05 -21.03
N MET A 78 8.95 3.65 -20.38
CA MET A 78 7.70 3.01 -19.92
C MET A 78 7.92 1.68 -19.17
N ASN A 79 9.06 1.55 -18.47
CA ASN A 79 9.43 0.34 -17.75
C ASN A 79 9.11 0.38 -16.25
N GLY A 80 8.50 1.46 -15.77
CA GLY A 80 8.15 1.63 -14.36
C GLY A 80 9.35 1.75 -13.43
N GLN A 81 10.54 2.11 -13.96
CA GLN A 81 11.75 2.21 -13.17
C GLN A 81 11.64 3.30 -12.11
N GLN A 82 11.94 2.93 -10.87
CA GLN A 82 12.06 3.86 -9.76
C GLN A 82 13.47 4.45 -9.72
N LYS A 83 13.54 5.77 -9.46
CA LYS A 83 14.81 6.49 -9.28
C LYS A 83 14.81 7.20 -7.92
N PRO A 84 16.00 7.37 -7.28
CA PRO A 84 16.11 8.22 -6.10
C PRO A 84 15.71 9.65 -6.46
N ALA A 85 14.75 10.21 -5.75
CA ALA A 85 14.23 11.54 -6.03
C ALA A 85 13.59 12.16 -4.80
N TYR A 86 13.24 13.43 -4.93
CA TYR A 86 12.50 14.22 -3.97
C TYR A 86 11.20 14.71 -4.59
N ASN A 87 10.18 14.87 -3.77
CA ASN A 87 8.96 15.54 -4.13
C ASN A 87 9.09 17.03 -3.79
N LEU A 88 9.09 17.88 -4.84
CA LEU A 88 9.20 19.32 -4.71
C LEU A 88 7.80 19.93 -4.69
N GLN A 89 7.51 20.71 -3.67
CA GLN A 89 6.28 21.47 -3.50
C GLN A 89 6.54 22.95 -3.70
N HIS A 90 5.75 23.60 -4.53
CA HIS A 90 5.83 25.03 -4.79
C HIS A 90 4.52 25.71 -4.38
N ALA A 91 4.63 26.72 -3.54
CA ALA A 91 3.53 27.62 -3.26
C ALA A 91 3.61 28.86 -4.14
N VAL A 92 2.51 29.15 -4.82
CA VAL A 92 2.41 30.31 -5.74
C VAL A 92 1.26 31.20 -5.28
N ASN A 93 1.53 32.49 -5.21
CA ASN A 93 0.50 33.51 -4.97
C ASN A 93 0.65 34.64 -5.97
N SER A 94 -0.44 34.98 -6.70
CA SER A 94 -0.47 36.03 -7.70
C SER A 94 0.64 35.97 -8.77
N GLY A 95 1.04 34.71 -9.11
CA GLY A 95 2.12 34.46 -10.08
C GLY A 95 3.54 34.43 -9.49
N PHE A 96 3.71 34.77 -8.23
CA PHE A 96 4.99 34.74 -7.55
C PHE A 96 5.15 33.42 -6.73
N LEU A 97 6.33 32.83 -6.81
CA LEU A 97 6.72 31.71 -5.95
C LEU A 97 6.97 32.25 -4.55
N VAL A 98 6.17 31.82 -3.56
CA VAL A 98 6.22 32.37 -2.20
C VAL A 98 6.89 31.42 -1.21
N ASP A 99 6.87 30.10 -1.48
CA ASP A 99 7.60 29.11 -0.68
C ASP A 99 7.91 27.85 -1.49
N VAL A 100 8.94 27.10 -1.08
CA VAL A 100 9.38 25.86 -1.69
C VAL A 100 9.64 24.82 -0.60
N GLY A 101 9.03 23.66 -0.72
CA GLY A 101 9.24 22.51 0.16
C GLY A 101 9.85 21.32 -0.56
N ILE A 102 10.72 20.57 0.12
CA ILE A 102 11.34 19.34 -0.39
C ILE A 102 10.94 18.19 0.54
N PHE A 103 10.34 17.15 -0.02
CA PHE A 103 9.83 16.03 0.75
C PHE A 103 10.31 14.68 0.19
N PRO A 104 10.62 13.71 1.05
CA PRO A 104 10.99 12.36 0.63
C PRO A 104 9.76 11.51 0.29
N ASN A 105 8.54 12.03 0.41
CA ASN A 105 7.31 11.30 0.19
C ASN A 105 7.00 11.21 -1.31
N PRO A 106 6.80 10.00 -1.88
CA PRO A 106 6.52 9.85 -3.32
C PRO A 106 5.18 10.42 -3.78
N THR A 107 4.24 10.65 -2.85
CA THR A 107 2.89 11.13 -3.11
C THR A 107 2.60 12.44 -2.40
N ASP A 108 1.79 13.29 -3.01
CA ASP A 108 1.48 14.63 -2.51
C ASP A 108 0.58 14.62 -1.26
N VAL A 109 -0.19 13.56 -1.07
CA VAL A 109 -1.12 13.43 0.07
C VAL A 109 -0.44 13.67 1.42
N LEU A 110 0.78 13.17 1.61
CA LEU A 110 1.51 13.28 2.86
C LEU A 110 2.33 14.57 2.98
N THR A 111 2.46 15.36 1.91
CA THR A 111 3.30 16.57 1.89
C THR A 111 2.52 17.83 2.24
N LEU A 112 1.20 17.84 2.08
CA LEU A 112 0.39 19.05 2.27
C LEU A 112 0.52 19.64 3.66
N LYS A 113 0.27 18.85 4.70
CA LYS A 113 0.31 19.31 6.10
C LYS A 113 1.68 19.87 6.49
N PRO A 114 2.78 19.13 6.33
CA PRO A 114 4.10 19.63 6.68
C PRO A 114 4.50 20.86 5.85
N PHE A 115 4.10 20.94 4.58
CA PHE A 115 4.37 22.11 3.75
C PHE A 115 3.60 23.34 4.21
N LEU A 116 2.32 23.21 4.58
CA LEU A 116 1.53 24.31 5.11
C LEU A 116 2.03 24.79 6.48
N GLU A 117 2.53 23.90 7.33
CA GLU A 117 3.17 24.31 8.60
C GLU A 117 4.52 25.01 8.35
N GLN A 118 5.31 24.56 7.37
CA GLN A 118 6.50 25.27 6.92
C GLN A 118 6.15 26.69 6.42
N MET A 119 5.19 26.81 5.52
CA MET A 119 4.73 28.11 5.00
C MET A 119 4.29 29.04 6.11
N LYS A 120 3.57 28.53 7.12
CA LYS A 120 3.13 29.32 8.27
C LYS A 120 4.30 29.91 9.07
N SER A 121 5.42 29.19 9.14
CA SER A 121 6.62 29.70 9.82
C SER A 121 7.43 30.66 8.95
N ASN A 122 7.43 30.48 7.63
CA ASN A 122 8.25 31.26 6.70
C ASN A 122 7.57 32.57 6.24
N LEU A 123 6.24 32.57 6.17
CA LEU A 123 5.49 33.68 5.62
C LEU A 123 4.98 34.65 6.71
N PRO A 124 5.08 35.97 6.52
CA PRO A 124 4.59 36.96 7.48
C PRO A 124 3.08 37.18 7.45
N PHE A 125 2.34 36.46 6.60
CA PHE A 125 0.90 36.59 6.42
C PHE A 125 0.21 35.25 6.48
N HIS A 126 -1.09 35.27 6.80
CA HIS A 126 -1.95 34.09 6.81
C HIS A 126 -2.76 34.01 5.52
N PHE A 127 -2.80 32.82 4.90
CA PHE A 127 -3.65 32.55 3.76
C PHE A 127 -4.95 31.86 4.23
N THR A 128 -6.06 32.26 3.63
CA THR A 128 -7.41 31.78 3.94
C THR A 128 -7.98 30.85 2.88
N ARG A 129 -7.33 30.79 1.71
CA ARG A 129 -7.75 29.97 0.57
C ARG A 129 -6.57 29.18 0.03
N LEU A 130 -6.82 27.94 -0.30
CA LEU A 130 -5.84 27.03 -0.91
C LEU A 130 -6.45 26.39 -2.16
N VAL A 131 -5.73 26.48 -3.26
CA VAL A 131 -6.02 25.73 -4.49
C VAL A 131 -4.89 24.71 -4.67
N ALA A 132 -5.24 23.44 -4.81
CA ALA A 132 -4.25 22.38 -5.01
C ALA A 132 -4.77 21.31 -5.97
N ASP A 133 -3.84 20.52 -6.51
CA ASP A 133 -4.13 19.44 -7.45
C ASP A 133 -4.85 18.26 -6.74
N ALA A 134 -5.45 17.39 -7.54
CA ALA A 134 -6.12 16.17 -7.11
C ALA A 134 -5.19 15.21 -6.34
N GLY A 135 -3.87 15.29 -6.55
CA GLY A 135 -2.87 14.53 -5.82
C GLY A 135 -2.85 14.78 -4.31
N TYR A 136 -3.41 15.92 -3.86
CA TYR A 136 -3.51 16.26 -2.44
C TYR A 136 -4.83 15.84 -1.79
N GLU A 137 -5.78 15.30 -2.57
CA GLU A 137 -7.07 14.91 -2.06
C GLU A 137 -6.93 13.78 -1.04
N SER A 138 -7.32 14.06 0.21
CA SER A 138 -7.55 13.04 1.24
C SER A 138 -8.46 13.60 2.32
N GLU A 139 -9.21 12.73 2.96
CA GLU A 139 -10.06 13.10 4.10
C GLU A 139 -9.24 13.80 5.20
N GLU A 140 -8.03 13.30 5.46
CA GLU A 140 -7.12 13.87 6.45
C GLU A 140 -6.70 15.30 6.10
N ASN A 141 -6.36 15.57 4.83
CA ASN A 141 -5.97 16.89 4.39
C ASN A 141 -7.15 17.86 4.42
N LEU A 142 -8.32 17.45 3.96
CA LEU A 142 -9.53 18.28 3.99
C LEU A 142 -9.91 18.65 5.42
N LYS A 143 -9.90 17.69 6.34
CA LYS A 143 -10.19 17.94 7.75
C LYS A 143 -9.14 18.82 8.41
N TYR A 144 -7.86 18.66 8.06
CA TYR A 144 -6.80 19.57 8.53
C TYR A 144 -7.05 21.01 8.09
N LEU A 145 -7.39 21.24 6.81
CA LEU A 145 -7.70 22.56 6.27
C LEU A 145 -8.93 23.18 6.94
N GLU A 146 -9.97 22.39 7.18
CA GLU A 146 -11.16 22.78 7.94
C GLU A 146 -10.80 23.25 9.37
N THR A 147 -9.99 22.47 10.10
CA THR A 147 -9.53 22.86 11.45
C THR A 147 -8.70 24.13 11.49
N LYS A 148 -8.04 24.48 10.39
CA LYS A 148 -7.25 25.72 10.24
C LYS A 148 -8.06 26.87 9.64
N ASN A 149 -9.35 26.68 9.38
CA ASN A 149 -10.23 27.66 8.70
C ASN A 149 -9.69 28.08 7.33
N ILE A 150 -9.08 27.18 6.59
CA ILE A 150 -8.59 27.40 5.23
C ILE A 150 -9.61 26.82 4.26
N GLN A 151 -10.14 27.65 3.38
CA GLN A 151 -11.05 27.22 2.33
C GLN A 151 -10.28 26.46 1.25
N ALA A 152 -10.58 25.16 1.12
CA ALA A 152 -9.91 24.26 0.20
C ALA A 152 -10.61 24.23 -1.16
N TYR A 153 -9.83 24.35 -2.23
CA TYR A 153 -10.22 24.11 -3.61
C TYR A 153 -9.31 23.01 -4.17
N ILE A 154 -9.57 21.77 -3.75
CA ILE A 154 -8.83 20.58 -4.20
C ILE A 154 -9.76 19.80 -5.14
N LYS A 155 -9.27 19.54 -6.35
CA LYS A 155 -10.02 18.79 -7.34
C LYS A 155 -10.16 17.32 -6.89
N PRO A 156 -11.39 16.74 -6.88
CA PRO A 156 -11.54 15.32 -6.62
C PRO A 156 -10.76 14.46 -7.62
N SER A 157 -10.15 13.38 -7.14
CA SER A 157 -9.31 12.48 -7.96
C SER A 157 -10.09 11.78 -9.09
N ASN A 158 -11.40 11.63 -8.92
CA ASN A 158 -12.31 11.05 -9.91
C ASN A 158 -13.05 12.09 -10.78
N TYR A 159 -12.77 13.37 -10.61
CA TYR A 159 -13.50 14.48 -11.26
C TYR A 159 -13.61 14.33 -12.79
N GLU A 160 -12.51 13.97 -13.45
CA GLU A 160 -12.47 13.80 -14.91
C GLU A 160 -13.17 12.53 -15.40
N GLN A 161 -13.40 11.59 -14.50
CA GLN A 161 -14.08 10.31 -14.80
C GLN A 161 -15.59 10.43 -14.61
N ILE A 162 -16.05 11.26 -13.67
CA ILE A 162 -17.47 11.47 -13.37
C ILE A 162 -18.16 11.99 -14.64
N GLY A 163 -19.30 11.37 -15.01
CA GLY A 163 -20.07 11.73 -16.20
C GLY A 163 -19.55 11.11 -17.49
N THR A 164 -18.48 10.32 -17.47
CA THR A 164 -18.09 9.54 -18.64
C THR A 164 -18.89 8.23 -18.70
N LYS A 165 -19.29 7.81 -19.92
CA LYS A 165 -20.00 6.53 -20.15
C LYS A 165 -19.24 5.33 -19.53
N LYS A 166 -17.90 5.37 -19.52
CA LYS A 166 -17.06 4.35 -18.93
C LYS A 166 -17.17 4.30 -17.40
N PHE A 167 -17.33 5.45 -16.76
CA PHE A 167 -17.50 5.53 -15.31
C PHE A 167 -18.93 5.10 -14.91
N GLU A 168 -19.95 5.58 -15.63
CA GLU A 168 -21.34 5.21 -15.41
C GLU A 168 -21.59 3.70 -15.57
N ALA A 169 -20.87 3.06 -16.51
CA ALA A 169 -20.92 1.62 -16.72
C ALA A 169 -20.32 0.80 -15.55
N GLN A 170 -19.60 1.43 -14.62
CA GLN A 170 -19.03 0.77 -13.45
C GLN A 170 -20.08 0.60 -12.35
N ILE A 171 -20.99 -0.37 -12.54
CA ILE A 171 -22.12 -0.64 -11.65
C ILE A 171 -21.75 -1.00 -10.21
N GLY A 172 -20.51 -1.39 -9.96
CA GLY A 172 -19.99 -1.70 -8.63
C GLY A 172 -19.55 -0.47 -7.81
N LYS A 173 -19.49 0.71 -8.44
CA LYS A 173 -19.13 1.94 -7.73
C LYS A 173 -20.32 2.51 -6.97
N LYS A 174 -20.08 2.91 -5.73
CA LYS A 174 -21.04 3.53 -4.82
C LYS A 174 -21.70 4.76 -5.45
N GLU A 175 -20.92 5.58 -6.15
CA GLU A 175 -21.36 6.80 -6.82
C GLU A 175 -22.40 6.55 -7.90
N ASN A 176 -22.41 5.35 -8.50
CA ASN A 176 -23.36 4.93 -9.52
C ASN A 176 -24.55 4.18 -8.96
N MET A 177 -24.65 4.02 -7.63
CA MET A 177 -25.78 3.36 -6.97
C MET A 177 -26.77 4.39 -6.46
N ARG A 178 -28.07 4.04 -6.52
CA ARG A 178 -29.10 4.87 -5.92
C ARG A 178 -29.04 4.76 -4.38
N TYR A 179 -29.03 5.89 -3.71
CA TYR A 179 -29.09 5.93 -2.26
C TYR A 179 -30.52 6.16 -1.78
N ASP A 180 -30.95 5.37 -0.82
CA ASP A 180 -32.25 5.51 -0.13
C ASP A 180 -31.98 6.13 1.25
N ALA A 181 -32.36 7.39 1.41
CA ALA A 181 -32.10 8.15 2.62
C ALA A 181 -32.99 7.70 3.81
N GLU A 182 -34.19 7.17 3.54
CA GLU A 182 -35.09 6.71 4.61
C GLU A 182 -34.56 5.43 5.27
N LYS A 183 -33.91 4.57 4.49
CA LYS A 183 -33.40 3.27 4.96
C LYS A 183 -31.89 3.28 5.22
N ASP A 184 -31.21 4.41 5.00
CA ASP A 184 -29.74 4.55 5.06
C ASP A 184 -29.02 3.39 4.36
N CYS A 185 -29.40 3.14 3.09
CA CYS A 185 -28.84 2.03 2.31
C CYS A 185 -28.65 2.40 0.83
N TYR A 186 -27.74 1.72 0.18
CA TYR A 186 -27.57 1.80 -1.27
C TYR A 186 -28.39 0.69 -1.96
N ILE A 187 -28.92 1.01 -3.12
CA ILE A 187 -29.65 0.07 -3.96
C ILE A 187 -28.77 -0.26 -5.15
N CYS A 188 -28.30 -1.51 -5.25
CA CYS A 188 -27.47 -1.91 -6.38
C CYS A 188 -28.32 -2.08 -7.65
N HIS A 189 -27.70 -2.17 -8.82
CA HIS A 189 -28.37 -2.23 -10.12
C HIS A 189 -29.35 -3.41 -10.28
N ASN A 190 -29.18 -4.49 -9.53
CA ASN A 190 -30.13 -5.61 -9.49
C ASN A 190 -31.19 -5.49 -8.38
N GLY A 191 -31.42 -4.29 -7.85
CA GLY A 191 -32.47 -3.99 -6.88
C GLY A 191 -32.19 -4.48 -5.45
N LYS A 192 -31.01 -5.02 -5.16
CA LYS A 192 -30.65 -5.48 -3.81
C LYS A 192 -30.26 -4.30 -2.92
N LEU A 193 -30.71 -4.35 -1.67
CA LEU A 193 -30.33 -3.36 -0.66
C LEU A 193 -28.96 -3.70 -0.08
N ILE A 194 -28.07 -2.73 -0.08
CA ILE A 194 -26.76 -2.78 0.53
C ILE A 194 -26.82 -1.96 1.83
N VAL A 195 -26.93 -2.66 2.95
CA VAL A 195 -27.15 -2.06 4.27
C VAL A 195 -25.84 -1.89 5.00
N LYS A 196 -25.70 -0.79 5.74
CA LYS A 196 -24.61 -0.56 6.67
C LYS A 196 -24.54 -1.68 7.71
N THR A 197 -23.39 -2.33 7.84
CA THR A 197 -23.19 -3.42 8.81
C THR A 197 -22.45 -2.99 10.04
N LYS A 198 -21.37 -2.23 9.87
CA LYS A 198 -20.55 -1.72 10.97
C LYS A 198 -19.80 -0.46 10.55
N THR A 199 -19.44 0.34 11.51
CA THR A 199 -18.44 1.40 11.37
C THR A 199 -17.17 0.92 12.04
N ALA A 200 -16.05 0.93 11.33
CA ALA A 200 -14.74 0.58 11.86
C ALA A 200 -13.84 1.81 11.89
N ARG A 201 -13.05 1.95 12.95
CA ARG A 201 -12.00 2.95 13.00
C ARG A 201 -10.74 2.37 12.42
N VAL A 202 -10.30 2.92 11.30
CA VAL A 202 -9.10 2.49 10.57
C VAL A 202 -8.03 3.56 10.71
N LYS A 203 -6.82 3.14 11.07
CA LYS A 203 -5.68 4.03 11.20
C LYS A 203 -4.90 4.04 9.89
N THR A 204 -4.70 5.21 9.31
CA THR A 204 -3.90 5.40 8.10
C THR A 204 -2.40 5.27 8.41
N ALA A 205 -1.56 5.19 7.37
CA ALA A 205 -0.10 5.15 7.53
C ALA A 205 0.47 6.41 8.21
N SER A 206 -0.21 7.56 8.08
CA SER A 206 0.13 8.80 8.78
C SER A 206 -0.27 8.82 10.25
N GLY A 207 -0.99 7.79 10.72
CA GLY A 207 -1.54 7.71 12.08
C GLY A 207 -2.90 8.38 12.26
N TYR A 208 -3.47 9.02 11.22
CA TYR A 208 -4.81 9.55 11.24
C TYR A 208 -5.84 8.44 11.38
N THR A 209 -6.86 8.64 12.21
CA THR A 209 -7.94 7.67 12.40
C THR A 209 -9.19 8.15 11.67
N ARG A 210 -9.62 7.38 10.69
CA ARG A 210 -10.89 7.62 9.97
C ARG A 210 -11.92 6.57 10.33
N GLU A 211 -13.18 6.91 10.17
CA GLU A 211 -14.29 5.98 10.32
C GLU A 211 -14.68 5.45 8.94
N GLU A 212 -14.53 4.13 8.76
CA GLU A 212 -14.98 3.44 7.55
C GLU A 212 -16.32 2.75 7.82
N THR A 213 -17.29 3.04 6.98
CA THR A 213 -18.58 2.36 7.00
C THR A 213 -18.55 1.16 6.06
N HIS A 214 -18.75 -0.02 6.61
CA HIS A 214 -18.82 -1.25 5.84
C HIS A 214 -20.26 -1.58 5.49
N TYR A 215 -20.49 -1.88 4.21
CA TYR A 215 -21.76 -2.33 3.68
C TYR A 215 -21.63 -3.79 3.23
N LEU A 216 -22.56 -4.64 3.64
CA LEU A 216 -22.60 -6.04 3.23
C LEU A 216 -24.05 -6.43 2.86
N CYS A 217 -24.19 -7.29 1.87
CA CYS A 217 -25.46 -7.97 1.62
C CYS A 217 -25.80 -8.88 2.80
N ARG A 218 -27.01 -8.76 3.36
CA ARG A 218 -27.46 -9.59 4.48
C ARG A 218 -28.14 -10.87 3.99
N GLY A 219 -27.88 -11.98 4.68
CA GLY A 219 -28.55 -13.27 4.53
C GLY A 219 -27.67 -14.36 3.94
N LYS A 220 -27.79 -15.60 4.50
CA LYS A 220 -26.99 -16.77 4.11
C LYS A 220 -27.06 -17.07 2.61
N GLU A 221 -28.24 -16.95 2.01
CA GLU A 221 -28.46 -17.17 0.58
C GLU A 221 -27.77 -16.11 -0.29
N LYS A 222 -27.72 -14.86 0.18
CA LYS A 222 -27.08 -13.75 -0.55
C LYS A 222 -25.57 -13.84 -0.51
N VAL A 223 -24.99 -14.24 0.63
CA VAL A 223 -23.55 -14.50 0.78
C VAL A 223 -23.15 -15.71 -0.07
N LEU A 224 -23.99 -16.74 -0.13
CA LEU A 224 -23.79 -17.89 -1.01
C LEU A 224 -23.82 -17.47 -2.48
N ALA A 225 -24.81 -16.64 -2.89
CA ALA A 225 -24.93 -16.16 -4.26
C ALA A 225 -23.71 -15.31 -4.67
N GLU A 226 -23.19 -14.49 -3.79
CA GLU A 226 -21.97 -13.70 -4.00
C GLU A 226 -20.75 -14.62 -4.15
N SER A 227 -20.62 -15.62 -3.29
CA SER A 227 -19.55 -16.63 -3.37
C SER A 227 -19.63 -17.46 -4.65
N VAL A 228 -20.83 -17.81 -5.10
CA VAL A 228 -21.08 -18.52 -6.36
C VAL A 228 -20.71 -17.63 -7.56
N LEU A 229 -21.07 -16.35 -7.55
CA LEU A 229 -20.70 -15.42 -8.61
C LEU A 229 -19.18 -15.23 -8.70
N TYR A 230 -18.48 -15.17 -7.55
CA TYR A 230 -17.02 -15.16 -7.49
C TYR A 230 -16.40 -16.43 -8.09
N ALA A 231 -16.96 -17.60 -7.73
CA ALA A 231 -16.52 -18.89 -8.27
C ALA A 231 -16.79 -19.01 -9.77
N MET A 232 -17.93 -18.51 -10.24
CA MET A 232 -18.27 -18.46 -11.67
C MET A 232 -17.33 -17.55 -12.45
N ALA A 233 -17.02 -16.34 -11.94
CA ALA A 233 -16.09 -15.42 -12.57
C ALA A 233 -14.67 -16.01 -12.64
N HIS A 234 -14.21 -16.68 -11.57
CA HIS A 234 -12.94 -17.39 -11.54
C HIS A 234 -12.90 -18.54 -12.57
N ASN A 235 -13.97 -19.33 -12.63
CA ASN A 235 -14.07 -20.46 -13.54
C ASN A 235 -14.15 -20.02 -15.02
N LEU A 236 -14.87 -18.92 -15.32
CA LEU A 236 -14.91 -18.31 -16.65
C LEU A 236 -13.52 -17.80 -17.07
N GLY A 237 -12.78 -17.16 -16.17
CA GLY A 237 -11.39 -16.75 -16.43
C GLY A 237 -10.49 -17.94 -16.74
N ARG A 238 -10.61 -19.03 -15.96
CA ARG A 238 -9.86 -20.27 -16.22
C ARG A 238 -10.26 -20.97 -17.51
N LEU A 239 -11.55 -21.00 -17.84
CA LEU A 239 -12.04 -21.54 -19.10
C LEU A 239 -11.49 -20.73 -20.28
N HIS A 240 -11.54 -19.41 -20.20
CA HIS A 240 -10.96 -18.51 -21.21
C HIS A 240 -9.47 -18.77 -21.43
N CYS A 241 -8.68 -18.89 -20.35
CA CYS A 241 -7.25 -19.24 -20.45
C CYS A 241 -7.02 -20.64 -21.06
N ARG A 242 -7.92 -21.60 -20.81
CA ARG A 242 -7.83 -22.95 -21.42
C ARG A 242 -8.13 -22.92 -22.91
N ILE A 243 -9.16 -22.17 -23.31
CA ILE A 243 -9.50 -21.95 -24.72
C ILE A 243 -8.32 -21.34 -25.48
N GLN A 244 -7.72 -20.28 -24.91
CA GLN A 244 -6.58 -19.60 -25.54
C GLN A 244 -5.32 -20.47 -25.64
N ASN A 245 -5.19 -21.49 -24.78
CA ASN A 245 -4.02 -22.38 -24.73
C ASN A 245 -4.29 -23.76 -25.33
N ASP A 246 -5.39 -23.97 -26.06
CA ASP A 246 -5.80 -25.25 -26.65
C ASP A 246 -5.80 -26.44 -25.66
N LYS A 247 -6.24 -26.19 -24.41
CA LYS A 247 -6.25 -27.20 -23.32
C LYS A 247 -7.68 -27.58 -22.90
N LEU A 248 -8.65 -27.53 -23.82
CA LEU A 248 -10.06 -27.81 -23.52
C LEU A 248 -10.31 -29.29 -23.18
N ASP A 249 -9.55 -30.21 -23.77
CA ASP A 249 -9.81 -31.66 -23.64
C ASP A 249 -9.09 -32.32 -22.46
N LEU A 250 -8.37 -31.55 -21.63
CA LEU A 250 -7.69 -32.07 -20.45
C LEU A 250 -8.62 -32.06 -19.24
N HIS A 251 -9.27 -33.16 -18.96
CA HIS A 251 -9.99 -33.40 -17.70
C HIS A 251 -9.02 -33.71 -16.58
N LEU A 252 -9.16 -33.00 -15.45
CA LEU A 252 -8.35 -33.25 -14.25
C LEU A 252 -8.90 -34.42 -13.40
N TYR A 253 -10.17 -34.81 -13.62
CA TYR A 253 -10.85 -35.88 -12.88
C TYR A 253 -11.82 -36.59 -13.82
N GLU A 254 -11.98 -37.91 -13.65
CA GLU A 254 -13.03 -38.66 -14.30
C GLU A 254 -14.40 -38.15 -13.86
N LEU A 255 -15.26 -37.83 -14.84
CA LEU A 255 -16.63 -37.49 -14.56
C LEU A 255 -17.33 -38.74 -13.98
N LYS A 256 -17.87 -38.64 -12.77
CA LYS A 256 -18.79 -39.66 -12.24
C LYS A 256 -19.99 -39.71 -13.21
N THR A 257 -20.02 -40.75 -14.01
CA THR A 257 -21.24 -41.13 -14.71
C THR A 257 -22.24 -41.53 -13.66
N ASP A 258 -23.31 -40.75 -13.49
CA ASP A 258 -24.45 -41.16 -12.69
C ASP A 258 -24.95 -42.50 -13.25
N ALA A 259 -24.72 -43.54 -12.51
CA ALA A 259 -25.32 -44.85 -12.76
C ALA A 259 -26.79 -44.77 -12.36
N THR A 260 -27.58 -44.05 -13.14
CA THR A 260 -29.01 -44.27 -13.18
C THR A 260 -29.25 -45.41 -14.17
N GLY A 261 -28.95 -46.61 -13.67
CA GLY A 261 -29.42 -47.83 -14.30
C GLY A 261 -30.92 -47.88 -14.15
N ALA A 262 -31.57 -47.88 -15.28
CA ALA A 262 -32.95 -48.24 -15.41
C ALA A 262 -33.20 -49.65 -14.85
N ALA A 263 -34.29 -49.80 -14.14
CA ALA A 263 -35.08 -51.00 -14.13
C ALA A 263 -36.51 -50.65 -14.53
#